data_8385b0a6639e9e49d5a03382eee4d1ee
#
_entry.id   8385b0a6639e9e49d5a03382eee4d1ee
#
_cell.length_a   1.000
_cell.length_b   1.000
_cell.length_c   1.000
_cell.angle_alpha   90.00
_cell.angle_beta   90.00
_cell.angle_gamma   90.00
#
_symmetry.space_group_name_H-M   'P 1'
#
loop_
_entity.id
_entity.type
_entity.pdbx_description
1 polymer ?
#
loop_
_entity_poly.entity_id
_entity_poly.type
_entity_poly.pdbx_seq_one_letter_code
_entity_poly.pdbx_strand_id
1 'polypeptide(L)'
;DKIIRAGGHFGIFYDNAFNESPASAGICSFGHDIEGSWLLFEAAEILGDRSLTDKIREISVKMVDAVDRVGVDKDGGLFLESVRFGSHVRTNKHWWLQAETLVGFMNAFQLTGDPRYWETVKLSWNFIDSHVIDHERGEWYTKVSRLGVPYMTEPEDDPSPYYRNDRKIDPWKCPYHNGRAMMELISRTDNILKNL
;
A
#
# COMPACT_ATOMS: atom_id res chain seq x y z
N ASP A 1 -5.53 -16.65 9.62
CA ASP A 1 -6.98 -16.62 9.84
C ASP A 1 -7.44 -15.83 11.08
N LYS A 2 -6.53 -15.28 11.90
CA LYS A 2 -6.90 -14.43 13.04
C LYS A 2 -6.59 -12.96 12.82
N ILE A 3 -5.63 -12.65 11.95
CA ILE A 3 -5.11 -11.30 11.73
C ILE A 3 -5.78 -10.64 10.53
N ILE A 4 -6.14 -11.42 9.49
CA ILE A 4 -6.84 -10.90 8.32
C ILE A 4 -8.34 -11.06 8.55
N ARG A 5 -9.06 -9.95 8.56
CA ARG A 5 -10.51 -9.89 8.73
C ARG A 5 -11.23 -10.46 7.51
N ALA A 6 -12.47 -10.87 7.69
CA ALA A 6 -13.30 -11.40 6.60
C ALA A 6 -13.43 -10.44 5.39
N GLY A 7 -13.29 -9.13 5.61
CA GLY A 7 -13.31 -8.10 4.58
C GLY A 7 -12.06 -8.00 3.71
N GLY A 8 -10.96 -8.69 4.06
CA GLY A 8 -9.67 -8.60 3.36
C GLY A 8 -8.72 -7.55 3.94
N HIS A 9 -9.01 -7.00 5.10
CA HIS A 9 -8.17 -6.02 5.80
C HIS A 9 -7.44 -6.64 6.98
N PHE A 10 -6.25 -6.18 7.28
CA PHE A 10 -5.55 -6.52 8.52
C PHE A 10 -6.24 -5.91 9.74
N GLY A 11 -6.25 -6.63 10.84
CA GLY A 11 -6.31 -6.02 12.16
C GLY A 11 -4.91 -5.53 12.54
N ILE A 12 -4.83 -4.36 13.19
CA ILE A 12 -3.56 -3.65 13.38
C ILE A 12 -2.86 -4.04 14.68
N PHE A 13 -3.59 -4.07 15.79
CA PHE A 13 -3.03 -4.38 17.10
C PHE A 13 -3.79 -5.52 17.75
N TYR A 14 -3.02 -6.45 18.33
CA TYR A 14 -3.51 -7.65 19.00
C TYR A 14 -2.83 -7.83 20.36
N ASP A 15 -3.54 -8.47 21.28
CA ASP A 15 -2.93 -9.00 22.49
C ASP A 15 -2.20 -10.34 22.21
N ASN A 16 -1.55 -10.90 23.24
CA ASN A 16 -0.83 -12.17 23.13
C ASN A 16 -1.73 -13.39 22.85
N ALA A 17 -3.05 -13.26 23.02
CA ALA A 17 -4.04 -14.28 22.68
C ALA A 17 -4.65 -14.08 21.29
N PHE A 18 -4.15 -13.13 20.53
CA PHE A 18 -4.67 -12.71 19.20
C PHE A 18 -6.10 -12.15 19.27
N ASN A 19 -6.47 -11.50 20.36
CA ASN A 19 -7.66 -10.68 20.38
C ASN A 19 -7.31 -9.28 19.86
N GLU A 20 -8.09 -8.80 18.91
CA GLU A 20 -7.85 -7.47 18.32
C GLU A 20 -8.15 -6.38 19.35
N SER A 21 -7.26 -5.38 19.43
CA SER A 21 -7.42 -4.22 20.30
C SER A 21 -8.66 -3.41 19.90
N PRO A 22 -9.56 -3.07 20.86
CA PRO A 22 -10.70 -2.21 20.56
C PRO A 22 -10.30 -0.84 19.96
N ALA A 23 -9.10 -0.34 20.28
CA ALA A 23 -8.60 0.93 19.76
C ALA A 23 -8.31 0.88 18.26
N SER A 24 -8.03 -0.30 17.69
CA SER A 24 -7.74 -0.49 16.26
C SER A 24 -8.84 -1.21 15.48
N ALA A 25 -9.81 -1.82 16.17
CA ALA A 25 -10.84 -2.65 15.52
C ALA A 25 -11.64 -1.94 14.41
N GLY A 26 -11.76 -0.62 14.50
CA GLY A 26 -12.45 0.20 13.48
C GLY A 26 -11.53 0.80 12.42
N ILE A 27 -10.24 0.42 12.38
CA ILE A 27 -9.25 0.96 11.44
C ILE A 27 -8.98 -0.06 10.33
N CYS A 28 -8.97 0.39 9.08
CA CYS A 28 -8.41 -0.34 7.93
C CYS A 28 -7.28 0.51 7.36
N SER A 29 -6.04 0.09 7.55
CA SER A 29 -4.86 0.77 7.01
C SER A 29 -4.58 0.25 5.62
N PHE A 30 -4.93 1.05 4.61
CA PHE A 30 -4.80 0.64 3.21
C PHE A 30 -3.36 0.35 2.80
N GLY A 31 -2.40 1.09 3.38
CA GLY A 31 -0.98 0.84 3.14
C GLY A 31 -0.51 -0.52 3.65
N HIS A 32 -0.86 -0.88 4.88
CA HIS A 32 -0.49 -2.20 5.42
C HIS A 32 -1.21 -3.34 4.70
N ASP A 33 -2.48 -3.13 4.30
CA ASP A 33 -3.23 -4.12 3.55
C ASP A 33 -2.57 -4.40 2.19
N ILE A 34 -2.22 -3.35 1.44
CA ILE A 34 -1.60 -3.52 0.12
C ILE A 34 -0.17 -4.08 0.24
N GLU A 35 0.64 -3.61 1.20
CA GLU A 35 1.97 -4.16 1.47
C GLU A 35 1.89 -5.64 1.86
N GLY A 36 1.02 -5.97 2.82
CA GLY A 36 0.85 -7.34 3.27
C GLY A 36 0.36 -8.29 2.19
N SER A 37 -0.41 -7.79 1.21
CA SER A 37 -0.93 -8.62 0.12
C SER A 37 0.17 -9.30 -0.69
N TRP A 38 1.26 -8.60 -0.99
CA TRP A 38 2.34 -9.16 -1.77
C TRP A 38 3.44 -9.81 -0.91
N LEU A 39 3.74 -9.26 0.28
CA LEU A 39 4.73 -9.86 1.19
C LEU A 39 4.31 -11.25 1.68
N LEU A 40 3.02 -11.45 1.99
CA LEU A 40 2.51 -12.76 2.38
C LEU A 40 2.65 -13.78 1.25
N PHE A 41 2.41 -13.37 0.01
CA PHE A 41 2.54 -14.25 -1.14
C PHE A 41 4.00 -14.65 -1.37
N GLU A 42 4.94 -13.70 -1.35
CA GLU A 42 6.37 -14.02 -1.46
C GLU A 42 6.87 -14.92 -0.34
N ALA A 43 6.43 -14.69 0.90
CA ALA A 43 6.78 -15.54 2.03
C ALA A 43 6.26 -16.98 1.83
N ALA A 44 5.06 -17.14 1.29
CA ALA A 44 4.51 -18.47 0.99
C ALA A 44 5.27 -19.18 -0.13
N GLU A 45 5.70 -18.46 -1.17
CA GLU A 45 6.54 -19.01 -2.24
C GLU A 45 7.90 -19.49 -1.71
N ILE A 46 8.55 -18.70 -0.86
CA ILE A 46 9.85 -19.06 -0.24
C ILE A 46 9.72 -20.30 0.64
N LEU A 47 8.60 -20.45 1.36
CA LEU A 47 8.34 -21.65 2.17
C LEU A 47 8.15 -22.92 1.33
N GLY A 48 7.75 -22.81 0.06
CA GLY A 48 7.63 -23.92 -0.88
C GLY A 48 6.47 -24.88 -0.61
N ASP A 49 5.55 -24.54 0.29
CA ASP A 49 4.31 -25.31 0.52
C ASP A 49 3.24 -24.85 -0.49
N ARG A 50 2.98 -25.69 -1.49
CA ARG A 50 2.04 -25.40 -2.57
C ARG A 50 0.62 -25.13 -2.07
N SER A 51 0.13 -25.91 -1.11
CA SER A 51 -1.21 -25.73 -0.56
C SER A 51 -1.34 -24.38 0.17
N LEU A 52 -0.30 -23.99 0.90
CA LEU A 52 -0.23 -22.69 1.56
C LEU A 52 -0.14 -21.56 0.52
N THR A 53 0.69 -21.71 -0.51
CA THR A 53 0.84 -20.72 -1.58
C THR A 53 -0.47 -20.48 -2.32
N ASP A 54 -1.22 -21.53 -2.67
CA ASP A 54 -2.53 -21.41 -3.32
C ASP A 54 -3.53 -20.66 -2.42
N LYS A 55 -3.58 -20.99 -1.14
CA LYS A 55 -4.43 -20.29 -0.16
C LYS A 55 -4.03 -18.82 0.00
N ILE A 56 -2.74 -18.52 0.08
CA ILE A 56 -2.25 -17.15 0.23
C ILE A 56 -2.50 -16.35 -1.04
N ARG A 57 -2.41 -16.94 -2.23
CA ARG A 57 -2.78 -16.30 -3.50
C ARG A 57 -4.21 -15.72 -3.44
N GLU A 58 -5.18 -16.52 -3.02
CA GLU A 58 -6.58 -16.08 -2.89
C GLU A 58 -6.73 -14.94 -1.87
N ILE A 59 -6.04 -15.07 -0.73
CA ILE A 59 -6.03 -14.03 0.31
C ILE A 59 -5.42 -12.73 -0.19
N SER A 60 -4.28 -12.80 -0.89
CA SER A 60 -3.58 -11.64 -1.45
C SER A 60 -4.46 -10.87 -2.43
N VAL A 61 -5.10 -11.56 -3.38
CA VAL A 61 -6.03 -10.92 -4.32
C VAL A 61 -7.21 -10.28 -3.59
N LYS A 62 -7.78 -10.96 -2.60
CA LYS A 62 -8.87 -10.43 -1.78
C LYS A 62 -8.48 -9.17 -1.02
N MET A 63 -7.24 -9.08 -0.51
CA MET A 63 -6.72 -7.89 0.17
C MET A 63 -6.58 -6.72 -0.81
N VAL A 64 -6.04 -6.97 -2.01
CA VAL A 64 -5.94 -5.95 -3.07
C VAL A 64 -7.32 -5.45 -3.47
N ASP A 65 -8.30 -6.34 -3.68
CA ASP A 65 -9.68 -5.97 -3.99
C ASP A 65 -10.34 -5.13 -2.88
N ALA A 66 -10.02 -5.40 -1.63
CA ALA A 66 -10.53 -4.63 -0.51
C ALA A 66 -9.98 -3.20 -0.52
N VAL A 67 -8.69 -3.04 -0.83
CA VAL A 67 -8.04 -1.73 -0.98
C VAL A 67 -8.56 -0.98 -2.21
N ASP A 68 -8.69 -1.66 -3.36
CA ASP A 68 -9.15 -1.08 -4.62
C ASP A 68 -10.53 -0.41 -4.48
N ARG A 69 -11.45 -1.06 -3.78
CA ARG A 69 -12.82 -0.58 -3.62
C ARG A 69 -12.96 0.74 -2.87
N VAL A 70 -12.08 1.03 -1.90
CA VAL A 70 -12.28 2.14 -0.94
C VAL A 70 -11.03 3.01 -0.78
N GLY A 71 -9.85 2.42 -0.95
CA GLY A 71 -8.57 3.07 -0.67
C GLY A 71 -7.99 3.83 -1.86
N VAL A 72 -8.22 3.35 -3.08
CA VAL A 72 -7.69 4.00 -4.28
C VAL A 72 -8.59 5.15 -4.72
N ASP A 73 -8.02 6.34 -4.88
CA ASP A 73 -8.72 7.50 -5.43
C ASP A 73 -8.76 7.43 -6.97
N LYS A 74 -9.61 8.24 -7.58
CA LYS A 74 -9.81 8.29 -9.05
C LYS A 74 -8.54 8.66 -9.83
N ASP A 75 -7.61 9.33 -9.18
CA ASP A 75 -6.31 9.70 -9.76
C ASP A 75 -5.23 8.62 -9.59
N GLY A 76 -5.57 7.50 -8.96
CA GLY A 76 -4.65 6.39 -8.69
C GLY A 76 -3.88 6.49 -7.37
N GLY A 77 -3.96 7.60 -6.66
CA GLY A 77 -3.31 7.75 -5.36
C GLY A 77 -4.04 7.01 -4.25
N LEU A 78 -3.31 6.32 -3.38
CA LEU A 78 -3.86 5.56 -2.26
C LEU A 78 -4.08 6.47 -1.04
N PHE A 79 -5.29 6.45 -0.49
CA PHE A 79 -5.64 7.09 0.78
C PHE A 79 -4.95 6.42 1.97
N LEU A 80 -4.82 7.15 3.07
CA LEU A 80 -4.15 6.65 4.27
C LEU A 80 -4.87 5.45 4.88
N GLU A 81 -6.10 5.65 5.28
CA GLU A 81 -6.86 4.62 6.00
C GLU A 81 -8.35 4.96 6.06
N SER A 82 -9.17 3.98 6.37
CA SER A 82 -10.52 4.23 6.89
C SER A 82 -10.59 3.98 8.39
N VAL A 83 -11.37 4.80 9.07
CA VAL A 83 -11.57 4.71 10.51
C VAL A 83 -13.06 4.58 10.86
N ARG A 84 -13.35 4.31 12.13
CA ARG A 84 -14.74 4.17 12.62
C ARG A 84 -15.57 3.19 11.79
N PHE A 85 -14.99 2.01 11.53
CA PHE A 85 -15.64 0.95 10.74
C PHE A 85 -16.06 1.40 9.33
N GLY A 86 -15.21 2.19 8.66
CA GLY A 86 -15.44 2.66 7.30
C GLY A 86 -16.30 3.93 7.17
N SER A 87 -16.79 4.49 8.28
CA SER A 87 -17.63 5.70 8.22
C SER A 87 -16.85 6.98 7.88
N HIS A 88 -15.52 6.94 7.96
CA HIS A 88 -14.66 8.08 7.61
C HIS A 88 -13.37 7.59 6.96
N VAL A 89 -12.98 8.21 5.84
CA VAL A 89 -11.73 7.94 5.14
C VAL A 89 -10.78 9.13 5.31
N ARG A 90 -9.57 8.87 5.80
CA ARG A 90 -8.48 9.85 5.82
C ARG A 90 -7.83 9.87 4.44
N THR A 91 -8.00 10.96 3.72
CA THR A 91 -7.66 11.06 2.29
C THR A 91 -6.27 11.59 2.00
N ASN A 92 -5.47 11.90 3.01
CA ASN A 92 -4.06 12.25 2.83
C ASN A 92 -3.30 11.04 2.26
N LYS A 93 -2.36 11.30 1.38
CA LYS A 93 -1.62 10.27 0.63
C LYS A 93 -0.16 10.31 1.04
N HIS A 94 0.29 9.29 1.78
CA HIS A 94 1.67 9.19 2.27
C HIS A 94 2.56 8.47 1.25
N TRP A 95 3.84 8.80 1.18
CA TRP A 95 4.82 8.27 0.21
C TRP A 95 4.89 6.75 0.17
N TRP A 96 4.95 6.12 1.36
CA TRP A 96 5.16 4.68 1.45
C TRP A 96 3.95 3.88 0.95
N LEU A 97 2.73 4.38 1.19
CA LEU A 97 1.52 3.76 0.67
C LEU A 97 1.52 3.76 -0.86
N GLN A 98 1.96 4.87 -1.47
CA GLN A 98 2.01 4.99 -2.92
C GLN A 98 3.02 3.98 -3.51
N ALA A 99 4.16 3.81 -2.85
CA ALA A 99 5.17 2.82 -3.25
C ALA A 99 4.62 1.38 -3.17
N GLU A 100 3.98 1.03 -2.04
CA GLU A 100 3.40 -0.30 -1.84
C GLU A 100 2.22 -0.59 -2.78
N THR A 101 1.46 0.43 -3.16
CA THR A 101 0.38 0.32 -4.14
C THR A 101 0.90 -0.22 -5.47
N LEU A 102 2.00 0.29 -5.96
CA LEU A 102 2.58 -0.18 -7.23
C LEU A 102 2.92 -1.68 -7.17
N VAL A 103 3.55 -2.12 -6.08
CA VAL A 103 3.97 -3.53 -5.95
C VAL A 103 2.79 -4.45 -5.74
N GLY A 104 1.85 -4.08 -4.85
CA GLY A 104 0.69 -4.90 -4.54
C GLY A 104 -0.24 -5.11 -5.74
N PHE A 105 -0.54 -4.05 -6.49
CA PHE A 105 -1.35 -4.16 -7.71
C PHE A 105 -0.61 -4.88 -8.84
N MET A 106 0.71 -4.68 -9.00
CA MET A 106 1.51 -5.45 -9.96
C MET A 106 1.51 -6.93 -9.61
N ASN A 107 1.64 -7.28 -8.33
CA ASN A 107 1.54 -8.65 -7.85
C ASN A 107 0.17 -9.27 -8.17
N ALA A 108 -0.92 -8.55 -7.90
CA ALA A 108 -2.27 -9.02 -8.23
C ALA A 108 -2.47 -9.23 -9.74
N PHE A 109 -1.92 -8.35 -10.57
CA PHE A 109 -1.90 -8.53 -12.03
C PHE A 109 -1.17 -9.83 -12.42
N GLN A 110 0.01 -10.07 -11.87
CA GLN A 110 0.78 -11.30 -12.16
C GLN A 110 0.05 -12.58 -11.69
N LEU A 111 -0.67 -12.51 -10.57
CA LEU A 111 -1.41 -13.66 -10.02
C LEU A 111 -2.67 -14.01 -10.81
N THR A 112 -3.31 -13.03 -11.43
CA THR A 112 -4.66 -13.20 -12.00
C THR A 112 -4.72 -12.99 -13.50
N GLY A 113 -3.81 -12.19 -14.08
CA GLY A 113 -3.90 -11.70 -15.46
C GLY A 113 -5.00 -10.64 -15.69
N ASP A 114 -5.70 -10.19 -14.63
CA ASP A 114 -6.77 -9.21 -14.75
C ASP A 114 -6.21 -7.81 -15.06
N PRO A 115 -6.52 -7.22 -16.24
CA PRO A 115 -5.93 -5.96 -16.68
C PRO A 115 -6.33 -4.77 -15.79
N ARG A 116 -7.40 -4.84 -15.00
CA ARG A 116 -7.79 -3.75 -14.10
C ARG A 116 -6.69 -3.40 -13.10
N TYR A 117 -5.95 -4.40 -12.60
CA TYR A 117 -4.84 -4.15 -11.68
C TYR A 117 -3.68 -3.42 -12.36
N TRP A 118 -3.39 -3.78 -13.61
CA TRP A 118 -2.39 -3.07 -14.41
C TRP A 118 -2.79 -1.61 -14.68
N GLU A 119 -4.08 -1.35 -14.96
CA GLU A 119 -4.57 0.02 -15.10
C GLU A 119 -4.37 0.82 -13.79
N THR A 120 -4.62 0.21 -12.64
CA THR A 120 -4.37 0.85 -11.34
C THR A 120 -2.87 1.14 -11.14
N VAL A 121 -1.97 0.21 -11.51
CA VAL A 121 -0.51 0.47 -11.47
C VAL A 121 -0.14 1.71 -12.30
N LYS A 122 -0.66 1.83 -13.52
CA LYS A 122 -0.38 2.98 -14.40
C LYS A 122 -0.92 4.30 -13.82
N LEU A 123 -2.14 4.28 -13.30
CA LEU A 123 -2.74 5.46 -12.67
C LEU A 123 -1.94 5.89 -11.43
N SER A 124 -1.57 4.92 -10.58
CA SER A 124 -0.78 5.18 -9.37
C SER A 124 0.60 5.72 -9.72
N TRP A 125 1.25 5.18 -10.75
CA TRP A 125 2.53 5.73 -11.23
C TRP A 125 2.40 7.17 -11.71
N ASN A 126 1.38 7.47 -12.51
CA ASN A 126 1.13 8.83 -12.99
C ASN A 126 0.89 9.81 -11.83
N PHE A 127 0.15 9.36 -10.80
CA PHE A 127 -0.05 10.16 -9.58
C PHE A 127 1.26 10.41 -8.85
N ILE A 128 2.07 9.37 -8.67
CA ILE A 128 3.38 9.46 -8.00
C ILE A 128 4.30 10.42 -8.74
N ASP A 129 4.44 10.24 -10.04
CA ASP A 129 5.31 11.06 -10.88
C ASP A 129 4.90 12.54 -10.86
N SER A 130 3.59 12.81 -10.94
CA SER A 130 3.08 14.18 -11.01
C SER A 130 3.01 14.90 -9.67
N HIS A 131 2.88 14.19 -8.54
CA HIS A 131 2.51 14.78 -7.26
C HIS A 131 3.40 14.38 -6.08
N VAL A 132 4.02 13.20 -6.12
CA VAL A 132 4.76 12.69 -4.98
C VAL A 132 6.26 12.85 -5.16
N ILE A 133 6.78 12.72 -6.39
CA ILE A 133 8.18 12.97 -6.71
C ILE A 133 8.43 14.49 -6.75
N ASP A 134 9.47 14.94 -6.02
CA ASP A 134 9.96 16.30 -6.14
C ASP A 134 11.02 16.37 -7.26
N HIS A 135 10.57 16.69 -8.45
CA HIS A 135 11.45 16.78 -9.64
C HIS A 135 12.46 17.91 -9.58
N GLU A 136 12.27 18.92 -8.69
CA GLU A 136 13.23 20.01 -8.55
C GLU A 136 14.37 19.69 -7.59
N ARG A 137 14.05 19.02 -6.46
CA ARG A 137 15.00 18.80 -5.35
C ARG A 137 15.33 17.34 -5.11
N GLY A 138 14.72 16.46 -5.88
CA GLY A 138 14.86 15.01 -5.72
C GLY A 138 14.08 14.44 -4.54
N GLU A 139 13.98 13.13 -4.53
CA GLU A 139 13.25 12.35 -3.55
C GLU A 139 11.72 12.62 -3.56
N TRP A 140 10.96 11.86 -2.81
CA TRP A 140 9.51 11.97 -2.72
C TRP A 140 9.09 12.90 -1.58
N TYR A 141 7.99 13.62 -1.75
CA TYR A 141 7.33 14.29 -0.63
C TYR A 141 6.81 13.24 0.36
N THR A 142 6.91 13.54 1.66
CA THR A 142 6.47 12.62 2.72
C THR A 142 4.97 12.40 2.69
N LYS A 143 4.21 13.46 2.44
CA LYS A 143 2.75 13.44 2.45
C LYS A 143 2.22 14.49 1.48
N VAL A 144 1.19 14.12 0.74
CA VAL A 144 0.44 15.05 -0.10
C VAL A 144 -1.04 15.02 0.28
N SER A 145 -1.74 16.12 0.02
CA SER A 145 -3.20 16.17 0.19
C SER A 145 -3.90 15.23 -0.80
N ARG A 146 -5.21 15.06 -0.64
CA ARG A 146 -6.02 14.33 -1.62
C ARG A 146 -5.80 14.82 -3.06
N LEU A 147 -5.61 16.13 -3.24
CA LEU A 147 -5.41 16.75 -4.55
C LEU A 147 -3.95 16.76 -5.02
N GLY A 148 -3.06 16.04 -4.33
CA GLY A 148 -1.66 15.95 -4.71
C GLY A 148 -0.79 17.16 -4.32
N VAL A 149 -1.28 18.05 -3.44
CA VAL A 149 -0.49 19.19 -2.97
C VAL A 149 0.40 18.76 -1.80
N PRO A 150 1.74 18.91 -1.89
CA PRO A 150 2.65 18.52 -0.82
C PRO A 150 2.40 19.31 0.47
N TYR A 151 2.40 18.62 1.61
CA TYR A 151 2.40 19.26 2.91
C TYR A 151 3.83 19.61 3.32
N MET A 152 4.07 20.89 3.62
CA MET A 152 5.36 21.37 4.15
C MET A 152 5.33 21.49 5.68
N THR A 153 4.15 21.41 6.29
CA THR A 153 3.90 21.37 7.73
C THR A 153 2.94 20.24 8.04
N GLU A 154 2.87 19.81 9.30
CA GLU A 154 1.91 18.76 9.69
C GLU A 154 0.47 19.25 9.55
N PRO A 155 -0.38 18.54 8.82
CA PRO A 155 -1.81 18.84 8.77
C PRO A 155 -2.49 18.53 10.11
N GLU A 156 -3.46 19.34 10.51
CA GLU A 156 -4.17 19.19 11.80
C GLU A 156 -4.96 17.87 11.89
N ASP A 157 -5.50 17.40 10.76
CA ASP A 157 -6.32 16.18 10.67
C ASP A 157 -5.50 14.89 10.58
N ASP A 158 -4.17 15.01 10.37
CA ASP A 158 -3.28 13.87 10.23
C ASP A 158 -1.85 14.21 10.69
N PRO A 159 -1.64 14.58 11.96
CA PRO A 159 -0.32 14.84 12.50
C PRO A 159 0.45 13.51 12.62
N SER A 160 1.71 13.49 12.18
CA SER A 160 2.57 12.33 12.36
C SER A 160 3.46 12.48 13.59
N PRO A 161 3.42 11.54 14.54
CA PRO A 161 4.37 11.52 15.64
C PRO A 161 5.73 10.95 15.25
N TYR A 162 5.87 10.34 14.06
CA TYR A 162 7.01 9.53 13.67
C TYR A 162 7.92 10.20 12.65
N TYR A 163 7.37 11.01 11.73
CA TYR A 163 8.11 11.68 10.66
C TYR A 163 7.57 13.09 10.43
N ARG A 164 8.40 13.94 9.84
CA ARG A 164 8.07 15.32 9.56
C ARG A 164 7.89 15.56 8.06
N ASN A 165 6.84 16.28 7.68
CA ASN A 165 6.54 16.55 6.27
C ASN A 165 7.55 17.47 5.59
N ASP A 166 8.27 18.31 6.35
CA ASP A 166 9.31 19.19 5.85
C ASP A 166 10.65 18.46 5.56
N ARG A 167 10.72 17.15 5.82
CA ARG A 167 11.92 16.36 5.61
C ARG A 167 11.77 15.37 4.46
N LYS A 168 12.84 15.24 3.69
CA LYS A 168 12.95 14.23 2.63
C LYS A 168 13.42 12.87 3.16
N ILE A 169 14.17 12.88 4.24
CA ILE A 169 14.71 11.69 4.91
C ILE A 169 14.62 11.91 6.42
N ASP A 170 14.18 10.89 7.14
CA ASP A 170 14.19 10.81 8.60
C ASP A 170 14.24 9.33 9.03
N PRO A 171 14.23 8.99 10.34
CA PRO A 171 14.30 7.60 10.80
C PRO A 171 13.21 6.67 10.25
N TRP A 172 12.07 7.21 9.82
CA TRP A 172 10.95 6.45 9.25
C TRP A 172 10.89 6.57 7.72
N LYS A 173 11.15 7.77 7.20
CA LYS A 173 11.19 8.02 5.77
C LYS A 173 12.61 7.83 5.24
N CYS A 174 12.88 6.64 4.75
CA CYS A 174 14.12 6.23 4.10
C CYS A 174 13.80 5.53 2.77
N PRO A 175 14.80 5.16 1.95
CA PRO A 175 14.59 4.48 0.66
C PRO A 175 14.00 3.07 0.76
N TYR A 176 13.55 2.62 1.94
CA TYR A 176 13.01 1.28 2.14
C TYR A 176 11.80 1.01 1.25
N HIS A 177 10.75 1.82 1.34
CA HIS A 177 9.54 1.58 0.56
C HIS A 177 9.71 1.95 -0.92
N ASN A 178 10.08 3.19 -1.23
CA ASN A 178 10.17 3.65 -2.62
C ASN A 178 11.33 2.98 -3.37
N GLY A 179 12.50 2.81 -2.77
CA GLY A 179 13.62 2.10 -3.38
C GLY A 179 13.30 0.64 -3.65
N ARG A 180 12.72 -0.07 -2.65
CA ARG A 180 12.27 -1.46 -2.82
C ARG A 180 11.22 -1.56 -3.93
N ALA A 181 10.21 -0.68 -3.94
CA ALA A 181 9.16 -0.71 -4.95
C ALA A 181 9.72 -0.54 -6.37
N MET A 182 10.70 0.34 -6.58
CA MET A 182 11.32 0.50 -7.90
C MET A 182 12.08 -0.75 -8.33
N MET A 183 12.82 -1.39 -7.43
CA MET A 183 13.51 -2.66 -7.71
C MET A 183 12.53 -3.78 -8.04
N GLU A 184 11.44 -3.90 -7.27
CA GLU A 184 10.36 -4.87 -7.51
C GLU A 184 9.70 -4.65 -8.88
N LEU A 185 9.35 -3.41 -9.21
CA LEU A 185 8.71 -3.11 -10.49
C LEU A 185 9.61 -3.43 -11.68
N ILE A 186 10.91 -3.10 -11.61
CA ILE A 186 11.87 -3.44 -12.66
C ILE A 186 11.92 -4.95 -12.84
N SER A 187 12.14 -5.71 -11.76
CA SER A 187 12.22 -7.17 -11.79
C SER A 187 10.93 -7.82 -12.32
N ARG A 188 9.78 -7.37 -11.84
CA ARG A 188 8.48 -7.92 -12.25
C ARG A 188 8.14 -7.58 -13.69
N THR A 189 8.44 -6.37 -14.15
CA THR A 189 8.24 -5.95 -15.54
C THR A 189 9.14 -6.74 -16.49
N ASP A 190 10.43 -6.91 -16.15
CA ASP A 190 11.36 -7.72 -16.93
C ASP A 190 10.88 -9.17 -17.05
N ASN A 191 10.33 -9.73 -16.00
CA ASN A 191 9.78 -11.09 -16.02
C ASN A 191 8.53 -11.18 -16.91
N ILE A 192 7.65 -10.19 -16.90
CA ILE A 192 6.49 -10.15 -17.81
C ILE A 192 6.96 -10.07 -19.26
N LEU A 193 7.90 -9.17 -19.57
CA LEU A 193 8.40 -8.98 -20.94
C LEU A 193 9.12 -10.21 -21.50
N LYS A 194 9.79 -11.00 -20.67
CA LYS A 194 10.45 -12.25 -21.10
C LYS A 194 9.47 -13.38 -21.39
N ASN A 195 8.23 -13.27 -20.92
CA ASN A 195 7.20 -14.29 -21.11
C ASN A 195 6.12 -13.90 -22.15
N LEU A 196 6.28 -12.76 -22.82
CA LEU A 196 5.50 -12.33 -23.99
C LEU A 196 6.16 -12.80 -25.29
#